data_dc5c2265c02065177bbcd4c5105e2593
#
_entry.id   dc5c2265c02065177bbcd4c5105e2593
#
_cell.length_a   1.000
_cell.length_b   1.000
_cell.length_c   1.000
_cell.angle_alpha   90.00
_cell.angle_beta   90.00
_cell.angle_gamma   90.00
#
_symmetry.space_group_name_H-M   'P 1'
#
loop_
_entity.id
_entity.type
_entity.pdbx_description
1 polymer ?
#
loop_
_entity_poly.entity_id
_entity_poly.type
_entity_poly.pdbx_seq_one_letter_code
_entity_poly.pdbx_strand_id
1 'polypeptide(L)'
;MIEQIKKYLLNLQVDICEEFGKLDSISNFDTDIWKRDDGRGSGITRVISDGSLFEKGGVNYSIISGDKMPKSATALRPDLEGRNYTALGLSLVLHPDNPYIPTTHANLRFFIA
;
A
#
# COMPACT_ATOMS: atom_id res chain seq x y z
N MET A 1 8.27 2.21 -17.88
CA MET A 1 7.90 1.05 -17.02
C MET A 1 7.38 1.49 -15.64
N ILE A 2 8.07 2.37 -14.94
CA ILE A 2 7.62 2.86 -13.62
C ILE A 2 6.23 3.50 -13.71
N GLU A 3 5.99 4.34 -14.68
CA GLU A 3 4.70 5.02 -14.82
C GLU A 3 3.54 4.06 -15.09
N GLN A 4 3.79 2.99 -15.80
CA GLN A 4 2.78 1.96 -16.06
C GLN A 4 2.42 1.19 -14.79
N ILE A 5 3.42 0.85 -13.98
CA ILE A 5 3.24 0.14 -12.70
C ILE A 5 2.54 1.05 -11.71
N LYS A 6 2.95 2.32 -11.63
CA LYS A 6 2.32 3.32 -10.79
C LYS A 6 0.83 3.45 -11.10
N LYS A 7 0.49 3.58 -12.38
CA LYS A 7 -0.89 3.69 -12.84
C LYS A 7 -1.71 2.45 -12.46
N TYR A 8 -1.12 1.28 -12.66
CA TYR A 8 -1.77 0.01 -12.29
C TYR A 8 -2.07 -0.05 -10.80
N LEU A 9 -1.09 0.29 -9.95
CA LEU A 9 -1.27 0.24 -8.49
C LEU A 9 -2.28 1.27 -8.00
N LEU A 10 -2.28 2.47 -8.57
CA LEU A 10 -3.24 3.50 -8.19
C LEU A 10 -4.67 3.12 -8.58
N ASN A 11 -4.86 2.56 -9.76
CA ASN A 11 -6.16 2.08 -10.19
C ASN A 11 -6.64 0.91 -9.33
N LEU A 12 -5.73 0.00 -8.99
CA LEU A 12 -6.04 -1.13 -8.13
C LEU A 12 -6.47 -0.66 -6.73
N GLN A 13 -5.80 0.35 -6.18
CA GLN A 13 -6.20 0.94 -4.90
C GLN A 13 -7.63 1.47 -4.94
N VAL A 14 -7.97 2.22 -5.98
CA VAL A 14 -9.33 2.76 -6.15
C VAL A 14 -10.35 1.63 -6.24
N ASP A 15 -10.07 0.63 -7.07
CA ASP A 15 -10.98 -0.51 -7.26
C ASP A 15 -11.21 -1.28 -5.95
N ILE A 16 -10.15 -1.54 -5.20
CA ILE A 16 -10.22 -2.23 -3.91
C ILE A 16 -11.08 -1.42 -2.93
N CYS A 17 -10.82 -0.12 -2.81
CA CYS A 17 -11.57 0.73 -1.89
C CYS A 17 -13.03 0.86 -2.28
N GLU A 18 -13.34 0.93 -3.57
CA GLU A 18 -14.72 0.95 -4.04
C GLU A 18 -15.45 -0.34 -3.71
N GLU A 19 -14.85 -1.49 -4.00
CA GLU A 19 -15.49 -2.78 -3.77
C GLU A 19 -15.67 -3.08 -2.28
N PHE A 20 -14.66 -2.85 -1.45
CA PHE A 20 -14.79 -3.06 -0.02
C PHE A 20 -15.66 -1.99 0.63
N GLY A 21 -15.63 -0.76 0.16
CA GLY A 21 -16.49 0.30 0.65
C GLY A 21 -17.97 0.02 0.46
N LYS A 22 -18.33 -0.66 -0.62
CA LYS A 22 -19.73 -1.06 -0.89
C LYS A 22 -20.24 -2.09 0.13
N LEU A 23 -19.34 -2.89 0.71
CA LEU A 23 -19.71 -3.92 1.69
C LEU A 23 -20.01 -3.34 3.06
N ASP A 24 -19.53 -2.14 3.35
CA ASP A 24 -19.75 -1.49 4.63
C ASP A 24 -20.90 -0.49 4.50
N SER A 25 -21.89 -0.60 5.38
CA SER A 25 -23.12 0.21 5.31
C SER A 25 -23.04 1.49 6.14
N ILE A 26 -21.99 1.66 6.95
CA ILE A 26 -21.88 2.78 7.90
C ILE A 26 -20.70 3.70 7.55
N SER A 27 -19.54 3.12 7.19
CA SER A 27 -18.31 3.89 7.03
C SER A 27 -17.79 3.85 5.60
N ASN A 28 -16.94 4.81 5.25
CA ASN A 28 -16.28 4.92 3.96
C ASN A 28 -14.78 5.08 4.17
N PHE A 29 -14.01 4.84 3.10
CA PHE A 29 -12.57 5.08 3.11
C PHE A 29 -12.29 6.57 3.05
N ASP A 30 -11.47 7.06 3.98
CA ASP A 30 -10.91 8.41 3.98
C ASP A 30 -9.55 8.38 3.28
N THR A 31 -9.21 9.45 2.57
CA THR A 31 -7.99 9.53 1.78
C THR A 31 -7.02 10.51 2.40
N ASP A 32 -5.76 10.08 2.54
CA ASP A 32 -4.65 10.93 2.97
C ASP A 32 -3.54 10.85 1.92
N ILE A 33 -3.20 12.01 1.33
CA ILE A 33 -2.11 12.12 0.36
C ILE A 33 -0.90 12.69 1.10
N TRP A 34 0.22 11.99 1.07
CA TRP A 34 1.40 12.37 1.82
C TRP A 34 2.65 12.40 0.95
N LYS A 35 3.62 13.19 1.39
CA LYS A 35 4.96 13.30 0.80
C LYS A 35 6.00 13.33 1.89
N ARG A 36 7.13 12.68 1.65
CA ARG A 36 8.28 12.77 2.55
C ARG A 36 8.95 14.12 2.38
N ASP A 37 9.47 14.68 3.47
CA ASP A 37 10.14 15.99 3.48
C ASP A 37 11.39 16.01 2.61
N ASP A 38 12.07 14.87 2.48
CA ASP A 38 13.28 14.75 1.65
C ASP A 38 12.98 14.64 0.14
N GLY A 39 11.71 14.62 -0.25
CA GLY A 39 11.30 14.50 -1.65
C GLY A 39 11.46 13.10 -2.23
N ARG A 40 11.83 12.11 -1.43
CA ARG A 40 12.15 10.74 -1.88
C ARG A 40 11.02 9.76 -1.65
N GLY A 41 9.85 10.24 -1.36
CA GLY A 41 8.71 9.35 -1.17
C GLY A 41 7.41 10.10 -1.14
N SER A 42 6.37 9.42 -1.62
CA SER A 42 5.00 9.90 -1.57
C SER A 42 4.06 8.72 -1.57
N GLY A 43 2.81 9.00 -1.27
CA GLY A 43 1.81 7.96 -1.31
C GLY A 43 0.41 8.46 -1.08
N ILE A 44 -0.51 7.53 -1.17
CA ILE A 44 -1.93 7.75 -0.88
C ILE A 44 -2.37 6.63 0.05
N THR A 45 -2.79 7.00 1.24
CA THR A 45 -3.32 6.08 2.24
C THR A 45 -4.82 6.26 2.32
N ARG A 46 -5.56 5.17 2.23
CA ARG A 46 -7.01 5.17 2.39
C ARG A 46 -7.37 4.29 3.57
N VAL A 47 -8.14 4.83 4.51
CA VAL A 47 -8.47 4.17 5.78
C VAL A 47 -9.97 4.16 5.99
N ILE A 48 -10.47 3.00 6.41
CA ILE A 48 -11.84 2.85 6.89
C ILE A 48 -11.79 2.44 8.36
N SER A 49 -12.69 2.96 9.17
CA SER A 49 -12.76 2.62 10.59
C SER A 49 -14.20 2.74 11.11
N ASP A 50 -14.48 1.99 12.18
CA ASP A 50 -15.76 2.04 12.89
C ASP A 50 -16.96 1.78 12.00
N GLY A 51 -16.80 0.89 11.02
CA GLY A 51 -17.84 0.52 10.08
C GLY A 51 -18.70 -0.63 10.59
N SER A 52 -19.69 -0.99 9.77
CA SER A 52 -20.56 -2.13 10.05
C SER A 52 -19.87 -3.47 9.82
N LEU A 53 -18.97 -3.55 8.84
CA LEU A 53 -18.23 -4.76 8.50
C LEU A 53 -16.78 -4.66 8.96
N PHE A 54 -16.14 -3.49 8.78
CA PHE A 54 -14.75 -3.29 9.10
C PHE A 54 -14.58 -2.43 10.36
N GLU A 55 -13.98 -3.01 11.39
CA GLU A 55 -13.55 -2.27 12.55
C GLU A 55 -12.44 -1.29 12.15
N LYS A 56 -11.50 -1.76 11.34
CA LYS A 56 -10.39 -0.97 10.85
C LYS A 56 -9.84 -1.58 9.57
N GLY A 57 -9.46 -0.74 8.63
CA GLY A 57 -8.81 -1.19 7.42
C GLY A 57 -7.99 -0.09 6.78
N GLY A 58 -6.97 -0.48 6.04
CA GLY A 58 -6.12 0.46 5.32
C GLY A 58 -5.65 -0.13 4.00
N VAL A 59 -5.66 0.71 2.97
CA VAL A 59 -5.10 0.40 1.65
C VAL A 59 -4.11 1.51 1.33
N ASN A 60 -2.83 1.17 1.29
CA ASN A 60 -1.75 2.14 1.15
C ASN A 60 -0.97 1.94 -0.14
N TYR A 61 -0.92 2.97 -0.96
CA TYR A 61 -0.01 3.06 -2.10
C TYR A 61 1.19 3.91 -1.72
N SER A 62 2.39 3.49 -2.11
CA SER A 62 3.60 4.27 -1.89
C SER A 62 4.59 4.10 -3.03
N ILE A 63 5.37 5.16 -3.26
CA ILE A 63 6.55 5.16 -4.11
C ILE A 63 7.69 5.80 -3.30
N ILE A 64 8.76 5.05 -3.11
CA ILE A 64 9.90 5.47 -2.28
C ILE A 64 11.19 5.22 -3.02
N SER A 65 12.09 6.20 -2.99
CA SER A 65 13.42 6.09 -3.56
C SER A 65 14.48 6.22 -2.46
N GLY A 66 15.59 5.53 -2.63
CA GLY A 66 16.69 5.59 -1.69
C GLY A 66 18.03 5.34 -2.37
N ASP A 67 19.11 5.69 -1.67
CA ASP A 67 20.46 5.56 -2.17
C ASP A 67 21.03 4.15 -1.99
N LYS A 68 20.50 3.39 -1.02
CA LYS A 68 20.93 2.04 -0.70
C LYS A 68 19.76 1.12 -0.55
N MET A 69 19.80 0.00 -1.27
CA MET A 69 18.81 -1.07 -1.09
C MET A 69 18.79 -1.56 0.35
N PRO A 70 17.61 -1.73 0.97
CA PRO A 70 17.51 -2.34 2.30
C PRO A 70 18.06 -3.76 2.30
N LYS A 71 18.69 -4.17 3.40
CA LYS A 71 19.24 -5.52 3.54
C LYS A 71 18.17 -6.59 3.36
N SER A 72 16.95 -6.33 3.80
CA SER A 72 15.83 -7.26 3.63
C SER A 72 15.50 -7.50 2.16
N ALA A 73 15.69 -6.50 1.31
CA ALA A 73 15.43 -6.60 -0.13
C ALA A 73 16.58 -7.26 -0.89
N THR A 74 17.80 -7.25 -0.33
CA THR A 74 19.00 -7.81 -0.99
C THR A 74 19.40 -9.17 -0.43
N ALA A 75 18.68 -9.72 0.54
CA ALA A 75 19.01 -11.01 1.15
C ALA A 75 19.12 -12.14 0.13
N LEU A 76 18.27 -12.14 -0.89
CA LEU A 76 18.27 -13.13 -1.97
C LEU A 76 18.97 -12.63 -3.25
N ARG A 77 19.38 -11.37 -3.28
CA ARG A 77 20.02 -10.73 -4.41
C ARG A 77 21.17 -9.84 -3.94
N PRO A 78 22.28 -10.45 -3.46
CA PRO A 78 23.43 -9.67 -2.95
C PRO A 78 24.05 -8.74 -3.97
N ASP A 79 23.88 -9.02 -5.27
CA ASP A 79 24.36 -8.19 -6.37
C ASP A 79 23.72 -6.79 -6.41
N LEU A 80 22.58 -6.62 -5.73
CA LEU A 80 21.88 -5.33 -5.67
C LEU A 80 22.28 -4.48 -4.46
N GLU A 81 23.11 -5.02 -3.57
CA GLU A 81 23.52 -4.31 -2.36
C GLU A 81 24.24 -3.00 -2.71
N GLY A 82 23.87 -1.93 -2.01
CA GLY A 82 24.49 -0.61 -2.21
C GLY A 82 23.98 0.18 -3.40
N ARG A 83 23.05 -0.36 -4.18
CA ARG A 83 22.49 0.36 -5.34
C ARG A 83 21.38 1.33 -4.93
N ASN A 84 21.23 2.38 -5.73
CA ASN A 84 20.05 3.23 -5.68
C ASN A 84 18.83 2.39 -6.03
N TYR A 85 17.69 2.72 -5.48
CA TYR A 85 16.46 1.96 -5.75
C TYR A 85 15.23 2.86 -5.78
N THR A 86 14.21 2.37 -6.46
CA THR A 86 12.85 2.88 -6.36
C THR A 86 11.94 1.70 -6.04
N ALA A 87 11.14 1.86 -5.00
CA ALA A 87 10.18 0.85 -4.58
C ALA A 87 8.77 1.41 -4.72
N LEU A 88 7.92 0.69 -5.45
CA LEU A 88 6.50 0.98 -5.53
C LEU A 88 5.76 -0.15 -4.85
N GLY A 89 4.67 0.19 -4.17
CA GLY A 89 3.91 -0.83 -3.47
C GLY A 89 2.48 -0.45 -3.22
N LEU A 90 1.67 -1.49 -3.12
CA LEU A 90 0.31 -1.40 -2.61
C LEU A 90 0.17 -2.46 -1.52
N SER A 91 -0.20 -2.02 -0.33
CA SER A 91 -0.46 -2.93 0.78
C SER A 91 -1.86 -2.68 1.32
N LEU A 92 -2.48 -3.74 1.79
CA LEU A 92 -3.77 -3.62 2.44
C LEU A 92 -3.84 -4.53 3.66
N VAL A 93 -4.59 -4.08 4.65
CA VAL A 93 -4.98 -4.87 5.81
C VAL A 93 -6.41 -4.52 6.15
N LEU A 94 -7.22 -5.55 6.36
CA LEU A 94 -8.65 -5.39 6.69
C LEU A 94 -8.96 -6.19 7.94
N HIS A 95 -9.40 -5.51 8.99
CA HIS A 95 -9.83 -6.11 10.25
C HIS A 95 -11.35 -6.08 10.34
N PRO A 96 -12.03 -7.21 10.12
CA PRO A 96 -13.48 -7.27 10.30
C PRO A 96 -13.87 -7.03 11.75
N ASP A 97 -15.03 -6.44 11.95
CA ASP A 97 -15.59 -6.22 13.29
C ASP A 97 -15.94 -7.55 13.97
N ASN A 98 -16.38 -8.53 13.18
CA ASN A 98 -16.69 -9.87 13.68
C ASN A 98 -15.38 -10.66 13.87
N PRO A 99 -15.04 -11.08 15.12
CA PRO A 99 -13.80 -11.79 15.39
C PRO A 99 -13.72 -13.19 14.75
N TYR A 100 -14.83 -13.72 14.26
CA TYR A 100 -14.84 -15.01 13.57
C TYR A 100 -14.50 -14.89 12.09
N ILE A 101 -14.39 -13.68 11.54
CA ILE A 101 -13.98 -13.45 10.16
C ILE A 101 -12.49 -13.16 10.15
N PRO A 102 -11.68 -13.87 9.33
CA PRO A 102 -10.24 -13.66 9.31
C PRO A 102 -9.83 -12.26 8.85
N THR A 103 -8.78 -11.75 9.47
CA THR A 103 -8.09 -10.54 8.98
C THR A 103 -7.46 -10.84 7.63
N THR A 104 -7.59 -9.92 6.69
CA THR A 104 -6.99 -10.02 5.37
C THR A 104 -5.81 -9.07 5.26
N HIS A 105 -4.68 -9.59 4.78
CA HIS A 105 -3.48 -8.81 4.51
C HIS A 105 -2.92 -9.20 3.15
N ALA A 106 -2.61 -8.21 2.32
CA ALA A 106 -1.98 -8.43 1.03
C ALA A 106 -0.97 -7.32 0.74
N ASN A 107 0.07 -7.67 -0.02
CA ASN A 107 1.13 -6.73 -0.35
C ASN A 107 1.66 -7.04 -1.75
N LEU A 108 1.68 -6.02 -2.61
CA LEU A 108 2.27 -6.06 -3.93
C LEU A 108 3.43 -5.08 -3.96
N ARG A 109 4.62 -5.55 -4.34
CA ARG A 109 5.81 -4.70 -4.40
C ARG A 109 6.56 -4.85 -5.71
N PHE A 110 7.14 -3.74 -6.14
CA PHE A 110 8.01 -3.68 -7.29
C PHE A 110 9.25 -2.86 -6.96
N PHE A 111 10.42 -3.44 -7.18
CA PHE A 111 11.72 -2.78 -6.94
C PHE A 111 12.47 -2.59 -8.24
N ILE A 112 13.03 -1.41 -8.40
CA ILE A 112 13.99 -1.11 -9.47
C ILE A 112 15.28 -0.67 -8.79
N ALA A 113 16.33 -1.35 -9.12
CA ALA A 113 17.65 -1.07 -8.55
C ALA A 113 18.63 -0.57 -9.61
#